data_a5de24a8b256956e90695c4d7d7c3435
#
_entry.id   a5de24a8b256956e90695c4d7d7c3435
#
_cell.length_a   1.000
_cell.length_b   1.000
_cell.length_c   1.000
_cell.angle_alpha   90.00
_cell.angle_beta   90.00
_cell.angle_gamma   90.00
#
_symmetry.space_group_name_H-M   'P 1'
#
loop_
_entity.id
_entity.type
_entity.pdbx_description
1 polymer ?
#
loop_
_entity_poly.entity_id
_entity_poly.type
_entity_poly.pdbx_seq_one_letter_code
_entity_poly.pdbx_strand_id
1 'polypeptide(L)'
;SGRRFVSDTSDWLLEYVCRPGTGTRHAILIDPADQSPEVAAKRCVAAVSAGSRMILVGGSTGTDMDNVHDTIVAIREALELITWASSQDSNLNEGEWRVPIVLFPQGAGALSPAADGITFMMLMNSTSPRFLIEEQTEGAPFIKEAGIETLPMGYVICAPGGRAGQVGQASLIEADDEKRVGAYAMAAESYGFRMFYLEAGSGASYPVGQNLIHSAREACNLTLVVGGGIRDGKTARLTADA
;
A
#
# COMPACT_ATOMS: atom_id res chain seq x y z
N SER A 1 23.01 34.09 -3.73
CA SER A 1 21.79 34.20 -2.92
C SER A 1 20.67 33.48 -3.68
N GLY A 2 20.70 32.13 -3.57
CA GLY A 2 19.70 31.27 -4.20
C GLY A 2 18.55 31.07 -3.24
N ARG A 3 17.38 31.63 -3.54
CA ARG A 3 16.13 31.22 -2.88
C ARG A 3 15.85 29.78 -3.28
N ARG A 4 15.94 28.84 -2.32
CA ARG A 4 15.31 27.55 -2.44
C ARG A 4 13.80 27.80 -2.57
N PHE A 5 13.22 27.49 -3.71
CA PHE A 5 11.80 27.26 -3.80
C PHE A 5 11.52 26.02 -2.94
N VAL A 6 10.99 26.21 -1.76
CA VAL A 6 10.28 25.17 -1.03
C VAL A 6 9.04 24.92 -1.89
N SER A 7 9.03 23.83 -2.65
CA SER A 7 7.80 23.32 -3.22
C SER A 7 6.92 22.97 -2.03
N ASP A 8 5.80 23.63 -1.95
CA ASP A 8 4.69 23.30 -1.05
C ASP A 8 4.10 21.95 -1.57
N THR A 9 4.87 20.88 -1.42
CA THR A 9 4.35 19.53 -1.60
C THR A 9 3.55 19.24 -0.35
N SER A 10 2.28 19.58 -0.41
CA SER A 10 1.32 19.18 0.62
C SER A 10 1.36 17.66 0.73
N ASP A 11 1.63 17.12 1.91
CA ASP A 11 1.57 15.70 2.25
C ASP A 11 0.11 15.21 2.21
N TRP A 12 -0.60 15.54 1.12
CA TRP A 12 -2.05 15.32 1.00
C TRP A 12 -2.42 13.85 1.04
N LEU A 13 -1.56 12.99 0.45
CA LEU A 13 -1.79 11.56 0.40
C LEU A 13 -1.60 10.94 1.79
N LEU A 14 -0.53 11.31 2.49
CA LEU A 14 -0.30 10.86 3.86
C LEU A 14 -1.42 11.32 4.79
N GLU A 15 -1.85 12.59 4.69
CA GLU A 15 -2.99 13.10 5.42
C GLU A 15 -4.29 12.36 5.06
N TYR A 16 -4.51 12.10 3.77
CA TYR A 16 -5.66 11.34 3.29
C TYR A 16 -5.69 9.93 3.89
N VAL A 17 -4.54 9.22 3.86
CA VAL A 17 -4.45 7.84 4.36
C VAL A 17 -4.54 7.78 5.88
N CYS A 18 -3.89 8.70 6.59
CA CYS A 18 -3.83 8.71 8.07
C CYS A 18 -4.96 9.50 8.74
N ARG A 19 -5.96 9.99 7.98
CA ARG A 19 -7.06 10.80 8.55
C ARG A 19 -7.84 10.00 9.58
N PRO A 20 -7.93 10.49 10.83
CA PRO A 20 -8.70 9.82 11.88
C PRO A 20 -10.21 9.93 11.62
N GLY A 21 -10.98 9.00 12.20
CA GLY A 21 -12.45 9.05 12.21
C GLY A 21 -13.14 8.68 10.88
N THR A 22 -12.39 8.19 9.89
CA THR A 22 -12.97 7.79 8.59
C THR A 22 -13.44 6.32 8.56
N GLY A 23 -13.22 5.57 9.64
CA GLY A 23 -13.42 4.13 9.66
C GLY A 23 -12.37 3.38 8.81
N THR A 24 -12.50 2.07 8.74
CA THR A 24 -11.64 1.23 7.89
C THR A 24 -11.99 1.42 6.43
N ARG A 25 -10.97 1.63 5.61
CA ARG A 25 -11.09 1.82 4.15
C ARG A 25 -10.44 0.67 3.41
N HIS A 26 -11.01 0.32 2.28
CA HIS A 26 -10.49 -0.72 1.41
C HIS A 26 -9.54 -0.13 0.36
N ALA A 27 -8.41 -0.80 0.16
CA ALA A 27 -7.51 -0.60 -0.97
C ALA A 27 -7.51 -1.86 -1.84
N ILE A 28 -7.62 -1.70 -3.16
CA ILE A 28 -7.42 -2.81 -4.09
C ILE A 28 -5.94 -2.90 -4.47
N LEU A 29 -5.39 -4.12 -4.48
CA LEU A 29 -4.05 -4.39 -4.98
C LEU A 29 -4.14 -4.97 -6.40
N ILE A 30 -3.39 -4.37 -7.32
CA ILE A 30 -3.24 -4.81 -8.70
C ILE A 30 -1.78 -5.23 -8.91
N ASP A 31 -1.59 -6.47 -9.32
CA ASP A 31 -0.28 -6.97 -9.74
C ASP A 31 -0.16 -6.88 -11.28
N PRO A 32 0.75 -6.02 -11.82
CA PRO A 32 0.95 -5.86 -13.25
C PRO A 32 1.46 -7.12 -13.96
N ALA A 33 2.08 -8.05 -13.22
CA ALA A 33 2.57 -9.31 -13.81
C ALA A 33 1.44 -10.33 -14.06
N ASP A 34 0.29 -10.17 -13.38
CA ASP A 34 -0.81 -11.15 -13.44
C ASP A 34 -1.91 -10.78 -14.44
N GLN A 35 -1.86 -9.59 -15.07
CA GLN A 35 -2.92 -9.10 -15.93
C GLN A 35 -2.46 -7.99 -16.86
N SER A 36 -3.20 -7.79 -17.98
CA SER A 36 -2.95 -6.65 -18.86
C SER A 36 -3.40 -5.31 -18.24
N PRO A 37 -2.85 -4.17 -18.70
CA PRO A 37 -3.26 -2.84 -18.24
C PRO A 37 -4.77 -2.58 -18.38
N GLU A 38 -5.41 -3.06 -19.46
CA GLU A 38 -6.85 -2.89 -19.71
C GLU A 38 -7.70 -3.69 -18.72
N VAL A 39 -7.26 -4.89 -18.36
CA VAL A 39 -7.91 -5.71 -17.34
C VAL A 39 -7.76 -5.08 -15.98
N ALA A 40 -6.57 -4.58 -15.66
CA ALA A 40 -6.28 -3.84 -14.42
C ALA A 40 -7.19 -2.62 -14.28
N ALA A 41 -7.31 -1.80 -15.33
CA ALA A 41 -8.18 -0.62 -15.36
C ALA A 41 -9.66 -0.98 -15.10
N LYS A 42 -10.20 -2.00 -15.76
CA LYS A 42 -11.58 -2.47 -15.53
C LYS A 42 -11.82 -2.93 -14.10
N ARG A 43 -10.85 -3.66 -13.51
CA ARG A 43 -10.93 -4.11 -12.11
C ARG A 43 -10.90 -2.94 -11.14
N CYS A 44 -10.04 -1.95 -11.38
CA CYS A 44 -9.98 -0.74 -10.56
C CYS A 44 -11.27 0.06 -10.60
N VAL A 45 -11.83 0.26 -11.79
CA VAL A 45 -13.12 0.94 -11.95
C VAL A 45 -14.22 0.23 -11.15
N ALA A 46 -14.32 -1.09 -11.27
CA ALA A 46 -15.30 -1.88 -10.52
C ALA A 46 -15.09 -1.77 -8.99
N ALA A 47 -13.83 -1.84 -8.55
CA ALA A 47 -13.49 -1.73 -7.12
C ALA A 47 -13.79 -0.33 -6.55
N VAL A 48 -13.46 0.74 -7.27
CA VAL A 48 -13.75 2.12 -6.86
C VAL A 48 -15.27 2.35 -6.82
N SER A 49 -16.01 1.87 -7.82
CA SER A 49 -17.48 1.91 -7.84
C SER A 49 -18.10 1.18 -6.65
N ALA A 50 -17.44 0.11 -6.18
CA ALA A 50 -17.88 -0.66 -5.01
C ALA A 50 -17.39 -0.06 -3.67
N GLY A 51 -16.62 1.04 -3.68
CA GLY A 51 -16.20 1.76 -2.49
C GLY A 51 -14.73 1.66 -2.11
N SER A 52 -13.85 1.08 -2.95
CA SER A 52 -12.40 1.18 -2.72
C SER A 52 -11.94 2.63 -2.75
N ARG A 53 -11.01 2.98 -1.87
CA ARG A 53 -10.54 4.36 -1.67
C ARG A 53 -9.06 4.56 -1.95
N MET A 54 -8.37 3.50 -2.35
CA MET A 54 -6.96 3.54 -2.77
C MET A 54 -6.69 2.37 -3.71
N ILE A 55 -5.80 2.57 -4.66
CA ILE A 55 -5.32 1.53 -5.57
C ILE A 55 -3.83 1.35 -5.30
N LEU A 56 -3.44 0.14 -4.95
CA LEU A 56 -2.04 -0.27 -4.83
C LEU A 56 -1.63 -0.98 -6.12
N VAL A 57 -0.50 -0.60 -6.69
CA VAL A 57 0.03 -1.21 -7.91
C VAL A 57 1.42 -1.78 -7.64
N GLY A 58 1.57 -3.08 -7.77
CA GLY A 58 2.81 -3.80 -7.56
C GLY A 58 2.61 -5.29 -7.32
N GLY A 59 3.70 -6.02 -7.28
CA GLY A 59 3.70 -7.46 -7.05
C GLY A 59 5.03 -7.93 -6.50
N SER A 60 5.09 -9.18 -6.04
CA SER A 60 6.29 -9.75 -5.44
C SER A 60 7.34 -10.18 -6.48
N THR A 61 6.93 -10.44 -7.72
CA THR A 61 7.79 -10.92 -8.81
C THR A 61 7.24 -10.50 -10.17
N GLY A 62 8.11 -10.42 -11.19
CA GLY A 62 7.68 -10.19 -12.57
C GLY A 62 7.24 -8.76 -12.89
N THR A 63 7.41 -7.83 -11.95
CA THR A 63 7.15 -6.41 -12.16
C THR A 63 8.44 -5.67 -12.54
N ASP A 64 8.32 -4.72 -13.45
CA ASP A 64 9.37 -3.81 -13.89
C ASP A 64 8.79 -2.40 -14.09
N MET A 65 9.63 -1.45 -14.48
CA MET A 65 9.20 -0.07 -14.67
C MET A 65 8.16 0.07 -15.80
N ASP A 66 8.27 -0.73 -16.86
CA ASP A 66 7.40 -0.63 -18.03
C ASP A 66 6.00 -1.15 -17.72
N ASN A 67 5.87 -2.39 -17.21
CA ASN A 67 4.56 -2.97 -16.91
C ASN A 67 3.83 -2.26 -15.76
N VAL A 68 4.56 -1.74 -14.78
CA VAL A 68 4.00 -0.91 -13.71
C VAL A 68 3.50 0.42 -14.25
N HIS A 69 4.30 1.09 -15.10
CA HIS A 69 3.93 2.37 -15.70
C HIS A 69 2.68 2.25 -16.58
N ASP A 70 2.67 1.31 -17.51
CA ASP A 70 1.56 1.08 -18.44
C ASP A 70 0.26 0.76 -17.66
N THR A 71 0.36 -0.03 -16.60
CA THR A 71 -0.78 -0.36 -15.74
C THR A 71 -1.32 0.89 -15.04
N ILE A 72 -0.45 1.73 -14.47
CA ILE A 72 -0.86 2.96 -13.77
C ILE A 72 -1.52 3.94 -14.74
N VAL A 73 -0.94 4.12 -15.93
CA VAL A 73 -1.50 5.02 -16.96
C VAL A 73 -2.89 4.56 -17.37
N ALA A 74 -3.07 3.27 -17.68
CA ALA A 74 -4.37 2.72 -18.07
C ALA A 74 -5.44 2.88 -16.97
N ILE A 75 -5.06 2.65 -15.71
CA ILE A 75 -5.97 2.86 -14.56
C ILE A 75 -6.36 4.34 -14.45
N ARG A 76 -5.41 5.26 -14.55
CA ARG A 76 -5.64 6.71 -14.45
C ARG A 76 -6.59 7.20 -15.54
N GLU A 77 -6.32 6.83 -16.79
CA GLU A 77 -7.18 7.20 -17.92
C GLU A 77 -8.62 6.70 -17.75
N ALA A 78 -8.79 5.46 -17.28
CA ALA A 78 -10.13 4.91 -17.04
C ALA A 78 -10.88 5.64 -15.91
N LEU A 79 -10.21 6.01 -14.83
CA LEU A 79 -10.80 6.76 -13.72
C LEU A 79 -11.14 8.20 -14.13
N GLU A 80 -10.28 8.85 -14.93
CA GLU A 80 -10.54 10.21 -15.46
C GLU A 80 -11.75 10.23 -16.38
N LEU A 81 -11.91 9.23 -17.24
CA LEU A 81 -13.09 9.10 -18.11
C LEU A 81 -14.39 8.98 -17.30
N ILE A 82 -14.37 8.23 -16.20
CA ILE A 82 -15.55 8.09 -15.33
C ILE A 82 -15.81 9.38 -14.57
N THR A 83 -14.77 10.02 -14.05
CA THR A 83 -14.89 11.32 -13.38
C THR A 83 -15.51 12.35 -14.32
N TRP A 84 -15.06 12.41 -15.56
CA TRP A 84 -15.61 13.29 -16.58
C TRP A 84 -17.07 12.95 -16.90
N ALA A 85 -17.40 11.69 -17.10
CA ALA A 85 -18.78 11.25 -17.37
C ALA A 85 -19.71 11.57 -16.19
N SER A 86 -19.24 11.38 -14.95
CA SER A 86 -19.99 11.68 -13.74
C SER A 86 -20.18 13.17 -13.50
N SER A 87 -19.23 14.03 -13.92
CA SER A 87 -19.37 15.50 -13.82
C SER A 87 -20.45 16.08 -14.71
N GLN A 88 -20.91 15.33 -15.72
CA GLN A 88 -22.05 15.71 -16.56
C GLN A 88 -23.40 15.47 -15.86
N ASP A 89 -23.40 14.72 -14.76
CA ASP A 89 -24.59 14.46 -13.95
C ASP A 89 -24.49 15.25 -12.64
N SER A 90 -25.26 16.35 -12.53
CA SER A 90 -25.20 17.35 -11.46
C SER A 90 -25.47 16.83 -10.03
N ASN A 91 -25.72 15.53 -9.87
CA ASN A 91 -26.01 14.88 -8.59
C ASN A 91 -24.83 14.12 -7.98
N LEU A 92 -23.65 14.07 -8.63
CA LEU A 92 -22.48 13.33 -8.15
C LEU A 92 -21.40 14.28 -7.65
N ASN A 93 -20.89 14.04 -6.45
CA ASN A 93 -19.77 14.79 -5.88
C ASN A 93 -18.47 14.43 -6.61
N GLU A 94 -17.87 15.38 -7.33
CA GLU A 94 -16.62 15.21 -8.08
C GLU A 94 -15.45 14.65 -7.22
N GLY A 95 -15.46 14.88 -5.90
CA GLY A 95 -14.41 14.43 -4.99
C GLY A 95 -14.40 12.92 -4.70
N GLU A 96 -15.48 12.19 -4.99
CA GLU A 96 -15.59 10.77 -4.64
C GLU A 96 -14.77 9.84 -5.56
N TRP A 97 -14.43 10.30 -6.77
CA TRP A 97 -13.70 9.54 -7.78
C TRP A 97 -12.19 9.80 -7.81
N ARG A 98 -11.71 10.77 -7.02
CA ARG A 98 -10.28 11.01 -6.90
C ARG A 98 -9.64 10.01 -5.95
N VAL A 99 -9.38 8.81 -6.47
CA VAL A 99 -8.77 7.73 -5.74
C VAL A 99 -7.27 7.71 -6.03
N PRO A 100 -6.39 7.76 -5.00
CA PRO A 100 -4.96 7.74 -5.20
C PRO A 100 -4.47 6.40 -5.72
N ILE A 101 -3.50 6.45 -6.64
CA ILE A 101 -2.78 5.31 -7.18
C ILE A 101 -1.38 5.29 -6.55
N VAL A 102 -1.10 4.27 -5.76
CA VAL A 102 0.08 4.18 -4.92
C VAL A 102 0.92 2.96 -5.32
N LEU A 103 2.21 3.16 -5.54
CA LEU A 103 3.14 2.07 -5.78
C LEU A 103 3.26 1.15 -4.55
N PHE A 104 3.23 -0.14 -4.81
CA PHE A 104 3.50 -1.20 -3.84
C PHE A 104 4.61 -2.11 -4.39
N PRO A 105 5.84 -1.59 -4.54
CA PRO A 105 6.88 -2.22 -5.33
C PRO A 105 7.61 -3.33 -4.57
N GLN A 106 8.11 -4.31 -5.32
CA GLN A 106 9.06 -5.28 -4.80
C GLN A 106 10.46 -4.69 -4.54
N GLY A 107 10.79 -3.58 -5.20
CA GLY A 107 12.09 -2.91 -5.10
C GLY A 107 12.21 -1.73 -6.07
N ALA A 108 13.40 -1.13 -6.13
CA ALA A 108 13.69 0.08 -6.91
C ALA A 108 13.54 -0.10 -8.44
N GLY A 109 13.54 -1.34 -8.93
CA GLY A 109 13.37 -1.65 -10.36
C GLY A 109 11.93 -1.63 -10.87
N ALA A 110 10.94 -1.33 -10.01
CA ALA A 110 9.51 -1.39 -10.35
C ALA A 110 8.78 -0.09 -9.94
N LEU A 111 9.33 1.06 -10.32
CA LEU A 111 8.79 2.39 -10.01
C LEU A 111 8.19 3.05 -11.25
N SER A 112 7.28 4.00 -11.04
CA SER A 112 6.69 4.80 -12.11
C SER A 112 6.43 6.23 -11.65
N PRO A 113 6.78 7.26 -12.46
CA PRO A 113 6.51 8.66 -12.12
C PRO A 113 5.02 9.02 -12.24
N ALA A 114 4.20 8.14 -12.80
CA ALA A 114 2.76 8.36 -12.96
C ALA A 114 1.95 8.08 -11.68
N ALA A 115 2.58 7.53 -10.64
CA ALA A 115 1.92 7.27 -9.35
C ALA A 115 1.77 8.55 -8.51
N ASP A 116 0.74 8.60 -7.68
CA ASP A 116 0.53 9.68 -6.71
C ASP A 116 1.45 9.50 -5.49
N GLY A 117 1.76 8.28 -5.13
CA GLY A 117 2.61 7.97 -4.00
C GLY A 117 3.21 6.57 -4.02
N ILE A 118 3.94 6.26 -2.99
CA ILE A 118 4.60 4.97 -2.79
C ILE A 118 4.52 4.53 -1.33
N THR A 119 4.20 3.25 -1.11
CA THR A 119 4.42 2.61 0.19
C THR A 119 5.93 2.50 0.43
N PHE A 120 6.48 3.49 1.14
CA PHE A 120 7.90 3.51 1.46
C PHE A 120 8.16 2.63 2.68
N MET A 121 8.31 1.34 2.42
CA MET A 121 8.29 0.29 3.43
C MET A 121 9.69 -0.12 3.88
N MET A 122 9.85 -0.34 5.19
CA MET A 122 10.93 -1.15 5.74
C MET A 122 10.36 -2.52 6.09
N LEU A 123 10.83 -3.60 5.45
CA LEU A 123 10.45 -4.96 5.84
C LEU A 123 11.20 -5.35 7.12
N MET A 124 10.63 -4.97 8.26
CA MET A 124 11.31 -4.97 9.56
C MET A 124 11.71 -6.36 10.06
N ASN A 125 11.01 -7.42 9.62
CA ASN A 125 11.35 -8.79 9.96
C ASN A 125 12.05 -9.56 8.83
N SER A 126 12.61 -8.84 7.83
CA SER A 126 13.51 -9.45 6.85
C SER A 126 14.86 -9.80 7.49
N THR A 127 15.45 -10.90 7.03
CA THR A 127 16.83 -11.29 7.35
C THR A 127 17.84 -10.73 6.36
N SER A 128 17.38 -9.99 5.34
CA SER A 128 18.20 -9.41 4.29
C SER A 128 18.26 -7.88 4.41
N PRO A 129 19.45 -7.27 4.41
CA PRO A 129 19.61 -5.81 4.34
C PRO A 129 18.93 -5.19 3.13
N ARG A 130 18.79 -5.95 2.05
CA ARG A 130 18.14 -5.53 0.82
C ARG A 130 16.75 -4.94 1.08
N PHE A 131 15.92 -5.64 1.82
CA PHE A 131 14.53 -5.22 2.09
C PHE A 131 14.37 -4.35 3.33
N LEU A 132 15.44 -4.26 4.15
CA LEU A 132 15.48 -3.35 5.27
C LEU A 132 15.79 -1.92 4.83
N ILE A 133 16.77 -1.72 3.92
CA ILE A 133 17.26 -0.37 3.59
C ILE A 133 17.82 -0.21 2.17
N GLU A 134 18.34 -1.26 1.53
CA GLU A 134 19.09 -1.09 0.27
C GLU A 134 18.18 -0.70 -0.89
N GLU A 135 17.03 -1.37 -1.07
CA GLU A 135 16.05 -1.03 -2.12
C GLU A 135 15.49 0.38 -1.93
N GLN A 136 15.24 0.80 -0.68
CA GLN A 136 14.77 2.14 -0.36
C GLN A 136 15.83 3.20 -0.70
N THR A 137 17.09 2.91 -0.41
CA THR A 137 18.22 3.81 -0.72
C THR A 137 18.40 3.93 -2.22
N GLU A 138 18.29 2.83 -2.97
CA GLU A 138 18.39 2.82 -4.43
C GLU A 138 17.24 3.59 -5.09
N GLY A 139 16.01 3.41 -4.62
CA GLY A 139 14.83 4.05 -5.19
C GLY A 139 14.64 5.52 -4.80
N ALA A 140 15.19 5.97 -3.67
CA ALA A 140 14.93 7.30 -3.12
C ALA A 140 15.27 8.48 -4.07
N PRO A 141 16.36 8.49 -4.85
CA PRO A 141 16.64 9.56 -5.80
C PRO A 141 15.56 9.71 -6.86
N PHE A 142 15.11 8.59 -7.46
CA PHE A 142 14.03 8.59 -8.46
C PHE A 142 12.71 9.10 -7.87
N ILE A 143 12.33 8.60 -6.68
CA ILE A 143 11.09 9.00 -5.99
C ILE A 143 11.08 10.51 -5.75
N LYS A 144 12.20 11.07 -5.30
CA LYS A 144 12.35 12.49 -5.04
C LYS A 144 12.30 13.33 -6.32
N GLU A 145 12.97 12.89 -7.38
CA GLU A 145 12.99 13.59 -8.67
C GLU A 145 11.61 13.56 -9.33
N ALA A 146 10.92 12.45 -9.28
CA ALA A 146 9.56 12.29 -9.82
C ALA A 146 8.47 12.99 -8.98
N GLY A 147 8.79 13.45 -7.78
CA GLY A 147 7.82 14.11 -6.90
C GLY A 147 6.76 13.16 -6.33
N ILE A 148 7.07 11.87 -6.23
CA ILE A 148 6.17 10.86 -5.69
C ILE A 148 6.11 11.02 -4.17
N GLU A 149 4.90 11.13 -3.62
CA GLU A 149 4.71 11.25 -2.17
C GLU A 149 4.97 9.92 -1.46
N THR A 150 5.77 9.95 -0.39
CA THR A 150 6.09 8.74 0.37
C THR A 150 5.10 8.50 1.49
N LEU A 151 4.68 7.24 1.64
CA LEU A 151 3.95 6.73 2.81
C LEU A 151 4.92 5.91 3.67
N PRO A 152 5.60 6.53 4.63
CA PRO A 152 6.62 5.84 5.45
C PRO A 152 5.95 4.85 6.39
N MET A 153 6.33 3.57 6.28
CA MET A 153 5.72 2.52 7.08
C MET A 153 6.68 1.41 7.48
N GLY A 154 6.50 0.91 8.69
CA GLY A 154 7.00 -0.38 9.09
C GLY A 154 6.15 -1.47 8.45
N TYR A 155 6.77 -2.51 7.92
CA TYR A 155 6.13 -3.61 7.22
C TYR A 155 6.62 -4.92 7.81
N VAL A 156 5.70 -5.79 8.19
CA VAL A 156 6.03 -7.12 8.72
C VAL A 156 5.19 -8.19 8.05
N ILE A 157 5.79 -9.35 7.82
CA ILE A 157 5.11 -10.50 7.24
C ILE A 157 4.85 -11.53 8.33
N CYS A 158 3.57 -11.85 8.49
CA CYS A 158 3.06 -12.88 9.39
C CYS A 158 2.88 -14.21 8.65
N ALA A 159 2.85 -15.31 9.38
CA ALA A 159 2.48 -16.60 8.81
C ALA A 159 1.09 -16.52 8.15
N PRO A 160 0.88 -17.19 7.01
CA PRO A 160 1.75 -18.14 6.35
C PRO A 160 2.84 -17.53 5.46
N GLY A 161 2.88 -16.20 5.25
CA GLY A 161 3.90 -15.45 4.55
C GLY A 161 3.80 -15.46 3.04
N GLY A 162 3.27 -16.50 2.44
CA GLY A 162 3.11 -16.63 1.00
C GLY A 162 4.38 -16.33 0.19
N ARG A 163 4.20 -15.85 -1.03
CA ARG A 163 5.33 -15.45 -1.90
C ARG A 163 6.10 -14.25 -1.32
N ALA A 164 5.40 -13.30 -0.72
CA ALA A 164 6.04 -12.12 -0.13
C ALA A 164 7.02 -12.49 0.98
N GLY A 165 6.68 -13.45 1.83
CA GLY A 165 7.57 -13.96 2.88
C GLY A 165 8.83 -14.62 2.33
N GLN A 166 8.69 -15.39 1.25
CA GLN A 166 9.81 -16.06 0.59
C GLN A 166 10.75 -15.05 -0.08
N VAL A 167 10.21 -14.16 -0.93
CA VAL A 167 10.98 -13.14 -1.65
C VAL A 167 11.64 -12.19 -0.68
N GLY A 168 10.90 -11.72 0.33
CA GLY A 168 11.38 -10.79 1.35
C GLY A 168 12.33 -11.42 2.37
N GLN A 169 12.57 -12.73 2.32
CA GLN A 169 13.39 -13.47 3.31
C GLN A 169 12.94 -13.15 4.75
N ALA A 170 11.63 -13.15 4.97
CA ALA A 170 11.08 -12.75 6.25
C ALA A 170 11.20 -13.87 7.29
N SER A 171 11.63 -13.50 8.50
CA SER A 171 11.42 -14.31 9.70
C SER A 171 9.98 -14.12 10.13
N LEU A 172 9.10 -15.00 9.68
CA LEU A 172 7.64 -14.85 9.84
C LEU A 172 7.26 -14.67 11.32
N ILE A 173 6.23 -13.85 11.55
CA ILE A 173 5.57 -13.75 12.86
C ILE A 173 4.51 -14.84 12.90
N GLU A 174 4.62 -15.75 13.85
CA GLU A 174 3.68 -16.85 14.01
C GLU A 174 2.32 -16.36 14.50
N ALA A 175 1.29 -17.19 14.28
CA ALA A 175 -0.09 -16.81 14.56
C ALA A 175 -0.41 -16.51 16.04
N ASP A 176 0.42 -17.00 16.94
CA ASP A 176 0.32 -16.85 18.41
C ASP A 176 1.42 -15.96 19.00
N ASP A 177 2.16 -15.21 18.17
CA ASP A 177 3.27 -14.35 18.63
C ASP A 177 2.86 -12.87 18.72
N GLU A 178 1.84 -12.59 19.53
CA GLU A 178 1.35 -11.24 19.80
C GLU A 178 2.45 -10.32 20.36
N LYS A 179 3.34 -10.86 21.16
CA LYS A 179 4.45 -10.08 21.75
C LYS A 179 5.39 -9.54 20.70
N ARG A 180 5.69 -10.36 19.69
CA ARG A 180 6.61 -9.99 18.64
C ARG A 180 6.01 -8.95 17.70
N VAL A 181 4.75 -9.09 17.32
CA VAL A 181 4.08 -8.10 16.48
C VAL A 181 3.95 -6.75 17.21
N GLY A 182 3.60 -6.77 18.50
CA GLY A 182 3.56 -5.57 19.32
C GLY A 182 4.92 -4.87 19.43
N ALA A 183 6.00 -5.64 19.60
CA ALA A 183 7.36 -5.11 19.64
C ALA A 183 7.77 -4.43 18.33
N TYR A 184 7.41 -5.00 17.17
CA TYR A 184 7.64 -4.37 15.87
C TYR A 184 6.82 -3.09 15.69
N ALA A 185 5.57 -3.07 16.15
CA ALA A 185 4.71 -1.88 16.10
C ALA A 185 5.31 -0.72 16.93
N MET A 186 5.77 -1.00 18.16
CA MET A 186 6.47 -0.02 19.01
C MET A 186 7.77 0.48 18.37
N ALA A 187 8.55 -0.42 17.74
CA ALA A 187 9.77 -0.04 17.05
C ALA A 187 9.47 0.85 15.83
N ALA A 188 8.44 0.53 15.04
CA ALA A 188 8.00 1.34 13.91
C ALA A 188 7.59 2.76 14.35
N GLU A 189 6.84 2.88 15.44
CA GLU A 189 6.49 4.17 16.04
C GLU A 189 7.73 4.94 16.51
N SER A 190 8.68 4.26 17.15
CA SER A 190 9.94 4.85 17.62
C SER A 190 10.85 5.33 16.48
N TYR A 191 10.80 4.69 15.31
CA TYR A 191 11.46 5.18 14.10
C TYR A 191 10.79 6.42 13.49
N GLY A 192 9.58 6.77 13.94
CA GLY A 192 8.81 7.89 13.40
C GLY A 192 8.02 7.54 12.14
N PHE A 193 7.78 6.26 11.87
CA PHE A 193 6.86 5.87 10.81
C PHE A 193 5.45 6.37 11.11
N ARG A 194 4.65 6.53 10.06
CA ARG A 194 3.26 7.01 10.16
C ARG A 194 2.26 5.86 10.05
N MET A 195 2.70 4.72 9.56
CA MET A 195 1.89 3.55 9.30
C MET A 195 2.62 2.28 9.72
N PHE A 196 1.85 1.25 10.02
CA PHE A 196 2.36 -0.10 10.27
C PHE A 196 1.53 -1.12 9.51
N TYR A 197 2.17 -1.94 8.69
CA TYR A 197 1.51 -2.88 7.79
C TYR A 197 1.79 -4.33 8.19
N LEU A 198 0.71 -5.07 8.48
CA LEU A 198 0.74 -6.50 8.73
C LEU A 198 0.31 -7.25 7.47
N GLU A 199 1.17 -8.10 6.95
CA GLU A 199 0.97 -8.83 5.70
C GLU A 199 0.94 -10.33 5.96
N ALA A 200 -0.11 -11.03 5.49
CA ALA A 200 -0.15 -12.49 5.51
C ALA A 200 0.57 -13.14 4.33
N GLY A 201 0.88 -12.36 3.31
CA GLY A 201 1.57 -12.79 2.09
C GLY A 201 0.66 -12.92 0.87
N SER A 202 1.24 -12.62 -0.29
CA SER A 202 0.58 -12.83 -1.57
C SER A 202 0.21 -14.30 -1.76
N GLY A 203 -1.05 -14.57 -2.08
CA GLY A 203 -1.59 -15.92 -2.23
C GLY A 203 -1.80 -16.67 -0.91
N ALA A 204 -1.70 -16.00 0.24
CA ALA A 204 -1.91 -16.61 1.55
C ALA A 204 -3.27 -17.33 1.64
N SER A 205 -3.27 -18.48 2.31
CA SER A 205 -4.48 -19.32 2.50
C SER A 205 -5.45 -18.73 3.52
N TYR A 206 -4.97 -17.89 4.42
CA TYR A 206 -5.74 -17.19 5.44
C TYR A 206 -5.13 -15.81 5.74
N PRO A 207 -5.92 -14.85 6.24
CA PRO A 207 -5.44 -13.51 6.57
C PRO A 207 -4.65 -13.50 7.89
N VAL A 208 -4.07 -12.33 8.21
CA VAL A 208 -3.50 -12.05 9.54
C VAL A 208 -4.56 -12.26 10.63
N GLY A 209 -4.20 -12.96 11.69
CA GLY A 209 -5.08 -13.24 12.83
C GLY A 209 -5.52 -11.95 13.56
N GLN A 210 -6.77 -11.92 14.01
CA GLN A 210 -7.31 -10.77 14.75
C GLN A 210 -6.51 -10.46 16.02
N ASN A 211 -5.98 -11.48 16.71
CA ASN A 211 -5.12 -11.33 17.88
C ASN A 211 -3.85 -10.52 17.57
N LEU A 212 -3.21 -10.76 16.43
CA LEU A 212 -2.03 -10.01 16.00
C LEU A 212 -2.39 -8.56 15.66
N ILE A 213 -3.53 -8.34 14.99
CA ILE A 213 -4.01 -6.98 14.66
C ILE A 213 -4.32 -6.20 15.95
N HIS A 214 -5.02 -6.80 16.90
CA HIS A 214 -5.30 -6.20 18.21
C HIS A 214 -4.01 -5.86 18.95
N SER A 215 -3.03 -6.77 18.98
CA SER A 215 -1.76 -6.51 19.64
C SER A 215 -0.99 -5.35 19.02
N ALA A 216 -0.98 -5.23 17.68
CA ALA A 216 -0.37 -4.09 17.01
C ALA A 216 -1.10 -2.78 17.34
N ARG A 217 -2.44 -2.81 17.37
CA ARG A 217 -3.29 -1.66 17.67
C ARG A 217 -3.11 -1.14 19.09
N GLU A 218 -2.95 -2.05 20.06
CA GLU A 218 -2.68 -1.69 21.45
C GLU A 218 -1.26 -1.18 21.69
N ALA A 219 -0.31 -1.62 20.82
CA ALA A 219 1.11 -1.32 20.99
C ALA A 219 1.54 0.03 20.39
N CYS A 220 0.80 0.62 19.46
CA CYS A 220 1.16 1.87 18.79
C CYS A 220 -0.05 2.70 18.37
N ASN A 221 0.21 3.99 18.06
CA ASN A 221 -0.79 4.93 17.54
C ASN A 221 -0.69 5.11 16.02
N LEU A 222 0.01 4.22 15.31
CA LEU A 222 0.19 4.30 13.88
C LEU A 222 -1.09 3.89 13.14
N THR A 223 -1.27 4.39 11.91
CA THR A 223 -2.31 3.88 11.02
C THR A 223 -1.96 2.45 10.62
N LEU A 224 -2.83 1.50 10.97
CA LEU A 224 -2.63 0.10 10.62
C LEU A 224 -3.12 -0.19 9.21
N VAL A 225 -2.34 -0.99 8.48
CA VAL A 225 -2.72 -1.59 7.21
C VAL A 225 -2.64 -3.10 7.36
N VAL A 226 -3.63 -3.82 6.86
CA VAL A 226 -3.66 -5.29 6.90
C VAL A 226 -3.94 -5.82 5.51
N GLY A 227 -3.11 -6.75 5.05
CA GLY A 227 -3.25 -7.36 3.72
C GLY A 227 -2.89 -8.84 3.69
N GLY A 228 -3.17 -9.43 2.53
CA GLY A 228 -2.97 -10.86 2.29
C GLY A 228 -4.09 -11.75 2.81
N GLY A 229 -4.47 -12.75 2.03
CA GLY A 229 -5.45 -13.76 2.41
C GLY A 229 -6.91 -13.30 2.54
N ILE A 230 -7.23 -12.03 2.28
CA ILE A 230 -8.60 -11.49 2.34
C ILE A 230 -9.27 -11.75 0.99
N ARG A 231 -10.26 -12.67 0.95
CA ARG A 231 -10.86 -13.15 -0.31
C ARG A 231 -12.36 -12.91 -0.41
N ASP A 232 -13.01 -12.53 0.66
CA ASP A 232 -14.45 -12.30 0.70
C ASP A 232 -14.82 -11.19 1.69
N GLY A 233 -16.06 -10.72 1.59
CA GLY A 233 -16.57 -9.64 2.42
C GLY A 233 -16.66 -9.99 3.91
N LYS A 234 -16.85 -11.26 4.26
CA LYS A 234 -16.88 -11.71 5.66
C LYS A 234 -15.50 -11.57 6.29
N THR A 235 -14.49 -12.07 5.60
CA THR A 235 -13.09 -11.98 6.03
C THR A 235 -12.64 -10.53 6.12
N ALA A 236 -13.01 -9.70 5.12
CA ALA A 236 -12.71 -8.27 5.13
C ALA A 236 -13.31 -7.56 6.35
N ARG A 237 -14.58 -7.87 6.68
CA ARG A 237 -15.26 -7.30 7.87
C ARG A 237 -14.57 -7.71 9.17
N LEU A 238 -14.25 -9.00 9.34
CA LEU A 238 -13.56 -9.49 10.52
C LEU A 238 -12.18 -8.84 10.71
N THR A 239 -11.47 -8.59 9.61
CA THR A 239 -10.19 -7.89 9.63
C THR A 239 -10.36 -6.40 9.98
N ALA A 240 -11.43 -5.77 9.48
CA ALA A 240 -11.70 -4.36 9.74
C ALA A 240 -12.20 -4.09 11.16
N ASP A 241 -12.85 -5.06 11.78
CA ASP A 241 -13.40 -4.96 13.15
C ASP A 241 -12.34 -5.25 14.24
N ALA A 242 -11.17 -5.80 13.85
CA ALA A 242 -10.04 -6.06 14.73
C ALA A 242 -9.18 -4.82 14.94
#